data_f5d78ab5ae3e9ceab9882b7cd3844655
#
_entry.id   f5d78ab5ae3e9ceab9882b7cd3844655
#
_cell.length_a   1.000
_cell.length_b   1.000
_cell.length_c   1.000
_cell.angle_alpha   90.00
_cell.angle_beta   90.00
_cell.angle_gamma   90.00
#
_symmetry.space_group_name_H-M   'P 1'
#
loop_
_entity.id
_entity.type
_entity.pdbx_description
1 polymer ?
#
loop_
_entity_poly.entity_id
_entity_poly.type
_entity_poly.pdbx_seq_one_letter_code
_entity_poly.pdbx_strand_id
1 'polypeptide(L)'
;MDACDELGLFVIVATPGWQYWNKDPKFGELVHQNTREMIRRDRNHPSVLMWEPILNETRYPLDFALKALEITKEEYPYPGRPIAAADVHSAGVKEHYDVVYGWPGDDEKEDKPEQCIFTREFGENVDDWYAHNNNNRASRSWGERPLLIQALSLAKSYDEMYRTTGQFIGGTQWHPFDHQRGYHPDPYWGGIYDAFRQKKYAYEMFRSQSPASLQHPLAECGPMIFLAHEMSQFSDKDVVVFSNCDSIRLSIYDGTKTWTKPVVHAKGHMPNAPVIFENVWDFWEARGYSYTQKNWQKVNMVAEGIIDGKVVCTQKKMPSRRSTKLRLYADTQKVNLVADGSDFIVVVAEVTDDSGNVRRLAKENIVFTVEGEGEIIGDARIGANPRAVEFGSAPLLIRSTRKAGKIKVKAHVQFEGTQAPTAAEMEFESVPAELPFCYDEKYCISQDTPSLTVKATLSENATDGKVQLTEEERQRVLDEVERQQTEFGIEK
;
A
#
# COMPACT_ATOMS: atom_id res chain seq x y z
N MET A 1 15.63 9.33 -2.41
CA MET A 1 15.59 10.59 -1.61
C MET A 1 15.02 11.74 -2.43
N ASP A 2 15.49 11.96 -3.68
CA ASP A 2 15.05 13.07 -4.54
C ASP A 2 13.53 13.17 -4.68
N ALA A 3 12.85 12.06 -4.96
CA ALA A 3 11.39 12.03 -5.03
C ALA A 3 10.71 12.42 -3.69
N CYS A 4 11.32 12.10 -2.55
CA CYS A 4 10.81 12.52 -1.25
C CYS A 4 10.97 14.03 -1.04
N ASP A 5 12.10 14.58 -1.48
CA ASP A 5 12.35 16.02 -1.44
C ASP A 5 11.34 16.79 -2.31
N GLU A 6 11.08 16.32 -3.52
CA GLU A 6 10.11 16.91 -4.46
C GLU A 6 8.66 16.80 -3.96
N LEU A 7 8.30 15.69 -3.32
CA LEU A 7 6.95 15.43 -2.84
C LEU A 7 6.70 15.95 -1.42
N GLY A 8 7.74 16.41 -0.72
CA GLY A 8 7.63 16.86 0.67
C GLY A 8 7.37 15.72 1.66
N LEU A 9 7.90 14.52 1.39
CA LEU A 9 7.76 13.36 2.27
C LEU A 9 8.93 13.30 3.25
N PHE A 10 8.64 13.20 4.54
CA PHE A 10 9.66 12.94 5.54
C PHE A 10 10.12 11.49 5.52
N VAL A 11 11.41 11.29 5.75
CA VAL A 11 12.05 9.98 5.74
C VAL A 11 12.82 9.74 7.03
N ILE A 12 12.59 8.61 7.67
CA ILE A 12 13.46 8.06 8.70
C ILE A 12 14.46 7.16 7.98
N VAL A 13 15.73 7.52 8.04
CA VAL A 13 16.78 6.79 7.32
C VAL A 13 17.42 5.79 8.25
N ALA A 14 17.15 4.51 8.01
CA ALA A 14 17.54 3.40 8.86
C ALA A 14 18.73 2.62 8.31
N THR A 15 19.60 2.15 9.20
CA THR A 15 20.63 1.17 8.85
C THR A 15 19.97 -0.19 8.51
N PRO A 16 20.51 -0.98 7.58
CA PRO A 16 19.97 -2.30 7.27
C PRO A 16 20.27 -3.31 8.39
N GLY A 17 19.48 -4.40 8.48
CA GLY A 17 19.77 -5.54 9.38
C GLY A 17 18.69 -5.86 10.41
N TRP A 18 17.42 -5.84 10.02
CA TRP A 18 16.28 -6.16 10.87
C TRP A 18 16.38 -7.55 11.52
N GLN A 19 16.24 -7.60 12.86
CA GLN A 19 16.28 -8.81 13.71
C GLN A 19 17.56 -9.64 13.55
N TYR A 20 18.64 -9.08 13.03
CA TYR A 20 19.87 -9.80 12.78
C TYR A 20 21.06 -9.14 13.46
N TRP A 21 21.79 -9.91 14.25
CA TRP A 21 23.06 -9.53 14.83
C TRP A 21 24.08 -10.67 14.73
N ASN A 22 25.28 -10.36 14.25
CA ASN A 22 26.39 -11.30 14.20
C ASN A 22 27.49 -10.85 15.17
N LYS A 23 28.02 -11.81 15.95
CA LYS A 23 29.07 -11.55 16.97
C LYS A 23 30.47 -11.38 16.37
N ASP A 24 30.65 -11.61 15.06
CA ASP A 24 31.92 -11.33 14.39
C ASP A 24 32.22 -9.82 14.48
N PRO A 25 33.38 -9.39 15.02
CA PRO A 25 33.73 -7.97 15.10
C PRO A 25 33.69 -7.25 13.74
N LYS A 26 34.02 -7.93 12.64
CA LYS A 26 33.93 -7.35 11.29
C LYS A 26 32.52 -6.99 10.88
N PHE A 27 31.50 -7.72 11.38
CA PHE A 27 30.12 -7.37 11.13
C PHE A 27 29.76 -6.03 11.73
N GLY A 28 30.11 -5.80 13.01
CA GLY A 28 29.90 -4.51 13.68
C GLY A 28 30.63 -3.36 12.97
N GLU A 29 31.90 -3.56 12.55
CA GLU A 29 32.67 -2.57 11.79
C GLU A 29 31.99 -2.22 10.46
N LEU A 30 31.50 -3.22 9.70
CA LEU A 30 30.79 -3.01 8.43
C LEU A 30 29.48 -2.25 8.64
N VAL A 31 28.70 -2.57 9.68
CA VAL A 31 27.45 -1.85 9.96
C VAL A 31 27.75 -0.39 10.37
N HIS A 32 28.79 -0.14 11.17
CA HIS A 32 29.24 1.21 11.47
C HIS A 32 29.68 1.98 10.21
N GLN A 33 30.38 1.31 9.29
CA GLN A 33 30.75 1.92 8.01
C GLN A 33 29.51 2.24 7.16
N ASN A 34 28.54 1.32 7.09
CA ASN A 34 27.28 1.58 6.41
C ASN A 34 26.54 2.79 7.01
N THR A 35 26.55 2.94 8.34
CA THR A 35 25.96 4.11 9.01
C THR A 35 26.64 5.41 8.56
N ARG A 36 27.98 5.44 8.46
CA ARG A 36 28.72 6.61 7.96
C ARG A 36 28.34 6.94 6.51
N GLU A 37 28.33 5.93 5.64
CA GLU A 37 28.03 6.10 4.23
C GLU A 37 26.58 6.54 3.99
N MET A 38 25.64 5.97 4.72
CA MET A 38 24.23 6.36 4.72
C MET A 38 24.05 7.85 5.05
N ILE A 39 24.67 8.31 6.14
CA ILE A 39 24.56 9.71 6.57
C ILE A 39 25.25 10.63 5.54
N ARG A 40 26.44 10.29 5.06
CA ARG A 40 27.15 11.07 4.03
C ARG A 40 26.39 11.20 2.73
N ARG A 41 25.72 10.12 2.31
CA ARG A 41 24.87 10.12 1.11
C ARG A 41 23.66 11.02 1.28
N ASP A 42 22.96 10.94 2.43
CA ASP A 42 21.61 11.48 2.56
C ASP A 42 21.53 12.78 3.39
N ARG A 43 22.60 13.22 4.04
CA ARG A 43 22.58 14.39 4.97
C ARG A 43 22.17 15.71 4.34
N ASN A 44 22.28 15.85 3.03
CA ASN A 44 21.89 17.06 2.31
C ASN A 44 20.44 17.04 1.81
N HIS A 45 19.71 15.92 2.00
CA HIS A 45 18.30 15.84 1.64
C HIS A 45 17.43 16.48 2.72
N PRO A 46 16.60 17.48 2.37
CA PRO A 46 15.70 18.13 3.33
C PRO A 46 14.60 17.20 3.84
N SER A 47 14.28 16.13 3.11
CA SER A 47 13.30 15.12 3.52
C SER A 47 13.75 14.24 4.70
N VAL A 48 15.04 14.17 5.02
CA VAL A 48 15.51 13.38 6.16
C VAL A 48 15.01 13.99 7.46
N LEU A 49 14.07 13.31 8.11
CA LEU A 49 13.51 13.71 9.40
C LEU A 49 14.42 13.30 10.56
N MET A 50 14.86 12.04 10.58
CA MET A 50 15.75 11.52 11.61
C MET A 50 16.62 10.37 11.09
N TRP A 51 17.71 10.12 11.84
CA TRP A 51 18.62 9.02 11.60
C TRP A 51 18.30 7.86 12.54
N GLU A 52 18.24 6.64 11.99
CA GLU A 52 18.06 5.41 12.75
C GLU A 52 19.31 4.53 12.59
N PRO A 53 20.40 4.78 13.36
CA PRO A 53 21.67 4.09 13.23
C PRO A 53 21.66 2.68 13.83
N ILE A 54 20.61 2.33 14.57
CA ILE A 54 20.27 0.98 15.03
C ILE A 54 18.81 0.70 14.65
N LEU A 55 18.57 -0.45 14.04
CA LEU A 55 17.25 -0.78 13.53
C LEU A 55 16.36 -1.36 14.64
N ASN A 56 15.06 -1.06 14.61
CA ASN A 56 14.09 -1.60 15.56
C ASN A 56 14.08 -3.14 15.59
N GLU A 57 13.55 -3.70 16.67
CA GLU A 57 13.43 -5.14 16.91
C GLU A 57 14.76 -5.92 16.83
N THR A 58 15.88 -5.24 16.94
CA THR A 58 17.22 -5.85 16.89
C THR A 58 17.93 -5.64 18.22
N ARG A 59 18.39 -6.72 18.83
CA ARG A 59 19.12 -6.66 20.11
C ARG A 59 20.59 -6.37 19.87
N TYR A 60 20.92 -5.11 19.80
CA TYR A 60 22.30 -4.67 19.66
C TYR A 60 23.04 -4.65 21.03
N PRO A 61 24.35 -5.02 21.06
CA PRO A 61 25.20 -4.73 22.22
C PRO A 61 25.25 -3.24 22.51
N LEU A 62 25.32 -2.88 23.80
CA LEU A 62 25.32 -1.47 24.21
C LEU A 62 26.49 -0.68 23.62
N ASP A 63 27.68 -1.25 23.64
CA ASP A 63 28.90 -0.62 23.08
C ASP A 63 28.75 -0.37 21.56
N PHE A 64 28.16 -1.28 20.85
CA PHE A 64 27.84 -1.09 19.42
C PHE A 64 26.86 0.07 19.22
N ALA A 65 25.77 0.10 19.98
CA ALA A 65 24.75 1.14 19.87
C ALA A 65 25.31 2.54 20.25
N LEU A 66 26.11 2.63 21.28
CA LEU A 66 26.78 3.88 21.68
C LEU A 66 27.77 4.35 20.60
N LYS A 67 28.50 3.44 19.98
CA LYS A 67 29.40 3.79 18.86
C LYS A 67 28.62 4.23 17.61
N ALA A 68 27.51 3.61 17.31
CA ALA A 68 26.63 4.04 16.20
C ALA A 68 26.08 5.46 16.43
N LEU A 69 25.71 5.79 17.68
CA LEU A 69 25.29 7.13 18.07
C LEU A 69 26.43 8.16 17.92
N GLU A 70 27.64 7.82 18.38
CA GLU A 70 28.83 8.67 18.22
C GLU A 70 29.11 8.97 16.75
N ILE A 71 29.11 7.94 15.92
CA ILE A 71 29.30 8.05 14.46
C ILE A 71 28.25 8.98 13.84
N THR A 72 27.00 8.84 14.24
CA THR A 72 25.92 9.68 13.71
C THR A 72 26.15 11.15 14.05
N LYS A 73 26.61 11.46 15.29
CA LYS A 73 26.95 12.82 15.72
C LYS A 73 28.21 13.36 15.02
N GLU A 74 29.19 12.51 14.72
CA GLU A 74 30.37 12.89 13.95
C GLU A 74 30.04 13.26 12.50
N GLU A 75 29.22 12.43 11.84
CA GLU A 75 28.88 12.62 10.42
C GLU A 75 27.81 13.71 10.21
N TYR A 76 26.99 13.97 11.21
CA TYR A 76 25.98 15.03 11.23
C TYR A 76 26.03 15.81 12.55
N PRO A 77 27.02 16.71 12.72
CA PRO A 77 27.23 17.42 13.97
C PRO A 77 26.24 18.56 14.25
N TYR A 78 25.31 18.81 13.33
CA TYR A 78 24.37 19.90 13.46
C TYR A 78 23.15 19.49 14.29
N PRO A 79 22.69 20.34 15.23
CA PRO A 79 21.43 20.11 15.90
C PRO A 79 20.27 20.23 14.90
N GLY A 80 19.25 19.41 15.06
CA GLY A 80 18.02 19.55 14.26
C GLY A 80 17.49 18.28 13.62
N ARG A 81 18.25 17.20 13.64
CA ARG A 81 17.72 15.87 13.28
C ARG A 81 17.88 14.91 14.44
N PRO A 82 16.77 14.44 15.02
CA PRO A 82 16.83 13.51 16.13
C PRO A 82 17.37 12.14 15.70
N ILE A 83 17.90 11.40 16.66
CA ILE A 83 18.42 10.04 16.46
C ILE A 83 17.52 9.09 17.22
N ALA A 84 16.81 8.21 16.50
CA ALA A 84 15.86 7.27 17.07
C ALA A 84 16.56 6.01 17.60
N ALA A 85 16.12 5.52 18.77
CA ALA A 85 16.48 4.20 19.27
C ALA A 85 15.61 3.11 18.63
N ALA A 86 16.06 1.84 18.73
CA ALA A 86 15.35 0.72 18.12
C ALA A 86 13.95 0.53 18.71
N ASP A 87 13.84 0.40 20.03
CA ASP A 87 12.56 0.21 20.72
C ASP A 87 12.69 0.50 22.24
N VAL A 88 11.53 0.55 22.92
CA VAL A 88 11.46 0.77 24.38
C VAL A 88 12.05 -0.38 25.19
N HIS A 89 12.25 -1.55 24.60
CA HIS A 89 12.80 -2.74 25.28
C HIS A 89 14.33 -2.78 25.22
N SER A 90 14.97 -1.89 24.48
CA SER A 90 16.44 -1.77 24.40
C SER A 90 17.00 -1.12 25.66
N ALA A 91 16.89 -1.81 26.80
CA ALA A 91 17.35 -1.33 28.09
C ALA A 91 18.84 -0.96 28.07
N GLY A 92 19.18 0.20 28.62
CA GLY A 92 20.54 0.75 28.64
C GLY A 92 20.95 1.43 27.32
N VAL A 93 20.21 1.26 26.24
CA VAL A 93 20.44 1.89 24.94
C VAL A 93 19.52 3.09 24.76
N LYS A 94 18.22 2.91 24.96
CA LYS A 94 17.19 3.93 24.72
C LYS A 94 17.45 5.24 25.46
N GLU A 95 18.08 5.18 26.61
CA GLU A 95 18.38 6.35 27.45
C GLU A 95 19.35 7.35 26.82
N HIS A 96 20.05 6.95 25.78
CA HIS A 96 21.06 7.75 25.07
C HIS A 96 20.54 8.39 23.77
N TYR A 97 19.36 7.99 23.30
CA TYR A 97 18.78 8.43 22.04
C TYR A 97 17.70 9.49 22.22
N ASP A 98 17.49 10.32 21.20
CA ASP A 98 16.54 11.45 21.28
C ASP A 98 15.08 10.96 21.14
N VAL A 99 14.86 9.90 20.37
CA VAL A 99 13.55 9.31 20.10
C VAL A 99 13.57 7.82 20.41
N VAL A 100 12.54 7.34 21.05
CA VAL A 100 12.35 5.93 21.37
C VAL A 100 11.10 5.42 20.67
N TYR A 101 11.17 4.22 20.09
CA TYR A 101 10.01 3.58 19.54
C TYR A 101 9.13 2.99 20.62
N GLY A 102 7.88 3.41 20.62
CA GLY A 102 6.87 3.00 21.60
C GLY A 102 5.47 3.17 21.07
N TRP A 103 4.49 2.87 21.91
CA TRP A 103 3.08 2.96 21.61
C TRP A 103 2.42 4.16 22.29
N PRO A 104 1.26 4.63 21.80
CA PRO A 104 0.46 5.63 22.47
C PRO A 104 0.20 5.25 23.94
N GLY A 105 0.49 6.18 24.85
CA GLY A 105 0.39 6.00 26.30
C GLY A 105 1.67 5.51 26.99
N ASP A 106 2.72 5.17 26.25
CA ASP A 106 4.04 4.86 26.84
C ASP A 106 4.73 6.11 27.37
N ASP A 107 4.43 7.29 26.79
CA ASP A 107 4.90 8.60 27.26
C ASP A 107 4.45 8.93 28.68
N GLU A 108 3.30 8.43 29.12
CA GLU A 108 2.80 8.59 30.49
C GLU A 108 3.59 7.77 31.54
N LYS A 109 4.36 6.79 31.05
CA LYS A 109 5.12 5.84 31.90
C LYS A 109 6.61 6.18 31.99
N GLU A 110 7.10 7.08 31.14
CA GLU A 110 8.52 7.43 31.08
C GLU A 110 8.80 8.75 31.83
N ASP A 111 9.68 8.69 32.79
CA ASP A 111 10.11 9.85 33.62
C ASP A 111 11.21 10.70 32.92
N LYS A 112 11.18 10.78 31.57
CA LYS A 112 12.18 11.52 30.79
C LYS A 112 11.53 12.51 29.85
N PRO A 113 11.23 13.73 30.28
CA PRO A 113 10.53 14.74 29.48
C PRO A 113 11.30 15.22 28.24
N GLU A 114 12.60 14.90 28.15
CA GLU A 114 13.48 15.31 27.04
C GLU A 114 13.51 14.30 25.90
N GLN A 115 12.94 13.10 26.10
CA GLN A 115 12.94 12.02 25.09
C GLN A 115 11.59 11.93 24.41
N CYS A 116 11.58 11.91 23.07
CA CYS A 116 10.36 11.74 22.30
C CYS A 116 10.02 10.27 22.09
N ILE A 117 8.73 9.96 22.00
CA ILE A 117 8.20 8.63 21.68
C ILE A 117 7.53 8.67 20.29
N PHE A 118 7.85 7.70 19.46
CA PHE A 118 7.33 7.57 18.11
C PHE A 118 6.89 6.13 17.84
N THR A 119 5.69 5.92 17.32
CA THR A 119 5.26 4.59 16.87
C THR A 119 5.80 4.34 15.45
N ARG A 120 6.88 3.56 15.36
CA ARG A 120 7.51 3.29 14.07
C ARG A 120 6.59 2.54 13.11
N GLU A 121 5.77 1.65 13.64
CA GLU A 121 4.87 0.81 12.86
C GLU A 121 3.53 0.68 13.58
N PHE A 122 2.46 1.28 13.02
CA PHE A 122 1.12 1.07 13.54
C PHE A 122 0.23 0.36 12.53
N GLY A 123 -0.83 -0.27 13.00
CA GLY A 123 -1.79 -0.98 12.16
C GLY A 123 -1.38 -2.42 11.86
N GLU A 124 -0.25 -2.87 12.36
CA GLU A 124 0.20 -4.24 12.17
C GLU A 124 -0.58 -5.25 13.03
N ASN A 125 -0.88 -4.92 14.26
CA ASN A 125 -1.67 -5.70 15.26
C ASN A 125 -1.98 -7.15 14.84
N VAL A 126 -0.99 -8.02 14.91
CA VAL A 126 -1.09 -9.38 14.39
C VAL A 126 -0.91 -10.35 15.55
N ASP A 127 -1.96 -11.05 15.91
CA ASP A 127 -1.91 -12.17 16.87
C ASP A 127 -1.44 -13.47 16.19
N ASP A 128 -1.65 -13.59 14.89
CA ASP A 128 -1.15 -14.70 14.07
C ASP A 128 -0.82 -14.20 12.65
N TRP A 129 0.43 -14.31 12.26
CA TRP A 129 0.93 -13.86 10.94
C TRP A 129 0.30 -14.60 9.76
N TYR A 130 -0.17 -15.81 9.96
CA TYR A 130 -0.67 -16.70 8.93
C TYR A 130 -2.18 -16.82 8.93
N ALA A 131 -2.83 -16.62 10.07
CA ALA A 131 -4.27 -16.54 10.14
C ALA A 131 -4.73 -15.13 9.75
N HIS A 132 -5.71 -15.01 8.91
CA HIS A 132 -6.22 -13.72 8.47
C HIS A 132 -7.29 -13.18 9.42
N ASN A 133 -7.03 -13.30 10.73
CA ASN A 133 -7.95 -12.95 11.81
C ASN A 133 -7.75 -11.51 12.35
N ASN A 134 -7.01 -10.69 11.63
CA ASN A 134 -6.75 -9.31 12.01
C ASN A 134 -7.55 -8.31 11.17
N ASN A 135 -8.22 -7.37 11.82
CA ASN A 135 -9.05 -6.36 11.15
C ASN A 135 -8.25 -5.40 10.26
N ASN A 136 -6.94 -5.27 10.46
CA ASN A 136 -6.09 -4.43 9.63
C ASN A 136 -5.63 -5.11 8.33
N ARG A 137 -6.04 -6.35 8.09
CA ARG A 137 -5.74 -7.08 6.87
C ARG A 137 -7.00 -7.25 6.02
N ALA A 138 -6.94 -6.81 4.78
CA ALA A 138 -8.01 -7.01 3.81
C ALA A 138 -7.46 -7.09 2.40
N SER A 139 -7.63 -8.24 1.75
CA SER A 139 -7.47 -8.35 0.30
C SER A 139 -8.64 -7.67 -0.40
N ARG A 140 -8.38 -7.03 -1.54
CA ARG A 140 -9.45 -6.51 -2.43
C ARG A 140 -10.40 -7.62 -2.88
N SER A 141 -9.89 -8.84 -3.08
CA SER A 141 -10.69 -10.01 -3.48
C SER A 141 -11.76 -10.42 -2.46
N TRP A 142 -11.62 -10.00 -1.19
CA TRP A 142 -12.60 -10.30 -0.13
C TRP A 142 -13.82 -9.38 -0.17
N GLY A 143 -13.76 -8.29 -0.94
CA GLY A 143 -14.89 -7.40 -1.20
C GLY A 143 -15.04 -6.25 -0.21
N GLU A 144 -16.19 -5.59 -0.28
CA GLU A 144 -16.51 -4.33 0.39
C GLU A 144 -16.34 -4.38 1.91
N ARG A 145 -16.93 -5.37 2.57
CA ARG A 145 -17.01 -5.40 4.04
C ARG A 145 -15.64 -5.54 4.70
N PRO A 146 -14.74 -6.46 4.31
CA PRO A 146 -13.39 -6.50 4.84
C PRO A 146 -12.59 -5.22 4.58
N LEU A 147 -12.74 -4.59 3.41
CA LEU A 147 -12.08 -3.31 3.11
C LEU A 147 -12.58 -2.18 4.03
N LEU A 148 -13.87 -2.16 4.36
CA LEU A 148 -14.44 -1.20 5.30
C LEU A 148 -13.96 -1.45 6.73
N ILE A 149 -13.94 -2.70 7.17
CA ILE A 149 -13.43 -3.09 8.48
C ILE A 149 -11.98 -2.67 8.65
N GLN A 150 -11.13 -2.92 7.64
CA GLN A 150 -9.74 -2.47 7.64
C GLN A 150 -9.64 -0.94 7.81
N ALA A 151 -10.39 -0.19 7.02
CA ALA A 151 -10.36 1.28 7.07
C ALA A 151 -10.78 1.81 8.46
N LEU A 152 -11.83 1.26 9.05
CA LEU A 152 -12.31 1.67 10.37
C LEU A 152 -11.37 1.24 11.51
N SER A 153 -10.74 0.07 11.39
CA SER A 153 -9.74 -0.39 12.36
C SER A 153 -8.49 0.50 12.34
N LEU A 154 -8.00 0.85 11.15
CA LEU A 154 -6.88 1.79 10.99
C LEU A 154 -7.25 3.20 11.44
N ALA A 155 -8.49 3.66 11.19
CA ALA A 155 -8.99 4.93 11.72
C ALA A 155 -8.95 4.97 13.26
N LYS A 156 -9.34 3.87 13.91
CA LYS A 156 -9.28 3.76 15.37
C LYS A 156 -7.84 3.87 15.88
N SER A 157 -6.91 3.08 15.31
CA SER A 157 -5.49 3.14 15.71
C SER A 157 -4.88 4.52 15.45
N TYR A 158 -5.26 5.17 14.35
CA TYR A 158 -4.81 6.53 14.03
C TYR A 158 -5.38 7.58 15.01
N ASP A 159 -6.65 7.46 15.40
CA ASP A 159 -7.27 8.33 16.41
C ASP A 159 -6.62 8.20 17.78
N GLU A 160 -6.19 6.99 18.16
CA GLU A 160 -5.49 6.74 19.41
C GLU A 160 -4.19 7.54 19.53
N MET A 161 -3.50 7.80 18.41
CA MET A 161 -2.27 8.61 18.39
C MET A 161 -2.52 10.08 18.72
N TYR A 162 -3.70 10.62 18.43
CA TYR A 162 -4.06 11.99 18.76
C TYR A 162 -4.48 12.17 20.22
N ARG A 163 -4.82 11.08 20.90
CA ARG A 163 -5.24 11.12 22.31
C ARG A 163 -4.06 11.18 23.28
N THR A 164 -2.87 10.88 22.79
CA THR A 164 -1.66 10.94 23.59
C THR A 164 -1.19 12.38 23.78
N THR A 165 -0.45 12.62 24.86
CA THR A 165 0.09 13.92 25.22
C THR A 165 1.56 13.76 25.66
N GLY A 166 2.24 14.87 25.92
CA GLY A 166 3.58 14.82 26.45
C GLY A 166 4.65 14.55 25.40
N GLN A 167 5.32 13.43 25.49
CA GLN A 167 6.49 13.08 24.68
C GLN A 167 6.13 12.42 23.32
N PHE A 168 4.88 11.96 23.14
CA PHE A 168 4.48 11.26 21.93
C PHE A 168 4.37 12.21 20.73
N ILE A 169 5.13 11.94 19.66
CA ILE A 169 5.22 12.81 18.48
C ILE A 169 4.55 12.25 17.21
N GLY A 170 4.01 11.04 17.25
CA GLY A 170 3.28 10.43 16.13
C GLY A 170 3.77 9.05 15.76
N GLY A 171 3.42 8.61 14.55
CA GLY A 171 3.81 7.30 14.06
C GLY A 171 3.62 7.14 12.56
N THR A 172 4.13 6.02 12.02
CA THR A 172 3.99 5.60 10.64
C THR A 172 3.17 4.33 10.53
N GLN A 173 2.31 4.28 9.53
CA GLN A 173 1.47 3.09 9.28
C GLN A 173 2.31 2.00 8.59
N TRP A 174 2.27 0.81 9.12
CA TRP A 174 2.84 -0.36 8.49
C TRP A 174 1.72 -1.16 7.82
N HIS A 175 1.59 -1.16 6.52
CA HIS A 175 2.45 -0.49 5.53
C HIS A 175 1.63 0.02 4.33
N PRO A 176 2.22 0.73 3.33
CA PRO A 176 1.41 1.31 2.26
C PRO A 176 0.85 0.30 1.26
N PHE A 177 1.56 -0.80 0.95
CA PHE A 177 1.20 -1.74 -0.11
C PHE A 177 1.12 -3.18 0.37
N ASP A 178 0.16 -3.95 -0.14
CA ASP A 178 0.19 -5.40 0.00
C ASP A 178 1.47 -5.95 -0.63
N HIS A 179 2.14 -6.87 0.04
CA HIS A 179 3.39 -7.40 -0.44
C HIS A 179 3.62 -8.87 -0.04
N GLN A 180 4.43 -9.56 -0.82
CA GLN A 180 4.87 -10.91 -0.52
C GLN A 180 6.12 -10.85 0.38
N ARG A 181 6.08 -11.51 1.52
CA ARG A 181 7.20 -11.57 2.47
C ARG A 181 8.19 -12.72 2.21
N GLY A 182 7.85 -13.64 1.31
CA GLY A 182 8.73 -14.71 0.85
C GLY A 182 8.72 -16.00 1.68
N TYR A 183 8.20 -15.99 2.89
CA TYR A 183 8.15 -17.18 3.77
C TYR A 183 6.75 -17.79 3.94
N HIS A 184 5.74 -17.22 3.32
CA HIS A 184 4.38 -17.74 3.28
C HIS A 184 3.80 -17.59 1.86
N PRO A 185 2.97 -18.54 1.37
CA PRO A 185 2.38 -18.45 0.03
C PRO A 185 1.44 -17.26 -0.13
N ASP A 186 0.75 -16.86 0.93
CA ASP A 186 -0.16 -15.72 0.89
C ASP A 186 0.58 -14.39 1.07
N PRO A 187 0.20 -13.35 0.31
CA PRO A 187 0.68 -12.00 0.56
C PRO A 187 0.23 -11.49 1.93
N TYR A 188 0.96 -10.53 2.45
CA TYR A 188 0.52 -9.74 3.58
C TYR A 188 -0.41 -8.63 3.09
N TRP A 189 -1.68 -8.68 3.46
CA TRP A 189 -2.72 -7.75 2.99
C TRP A 189 -2.96 -6.55 3.93
N GLY A 190 -1.94 -6.09 4.62
CA GLY A 190 -1.99 -4.93 5.51
C GLY A 190 -1.89 -3.58 4.81
N GLY A 191 -1.68 -3.55 3.51
CA GLY A 191 -1.55 -2.32 2.74
C GLY A 191 -2.83 -1.49 2.66
N ILE A 192 -2.67 -0.17 2.51
CA ILE A 192 -3.77 0.76 2.15
C ILE A 192 -4.00 0.78 0.63
N TYR A 193 -3.02 0.29 -0.12
CA TYR A 193 -3.12 -0.10 -1.53
C TYR A 193 -2.90 -1.60 -1.65
N ASP A 194 -3.38 -2.19 -2.75
CA ASP A 194 -2.95 -3.53 -3.14
C ASP A 194 -1.52 -3.51 -3.73
N ALA A 195 -1.00 -4.69 -4.09
CA ALA A 195 0.34 -4.82 -4.67
C ALA A 195 0.49 -4.11 -6.03
N PHE A 196 -0.60 -3.81 -6.71
CA PHE A 196 -0.64 -3.10 -8.00
C PHE A 196 -1.02 -1.62 -7.85
N ARG A 197 -0.91 -1.06 -6.65
CA ARG A 197 -1.23 0.35 -6.34
C ARG A 197 -2.71 0.72 -6.46
N GLN A 198 -3.62 -0.26 -6.53
CA GLN A 198 -5.03 0.03 -6.50
C GLN A 198 -5.49 0.36 -5.08
N LYS A 199 -6.23 1.45 -4.95
CA LYS A 199 -6.69 1.97 -3.65
C LYS A 199 -7.64 1.00 -2.96
N LYS A 200 -7.44 0.85 -1.64
CA LYS A 200 -8.43 0.27 -0.74
C LYS A 200 -9.21 1.38 -0.02
N TYR A 201 -10.24 1.04 0.72
CA TYR A 201 -11.00 2.04 1.49
C TYR A 201 -10.14 2.75 2.54
N ALA A 202 -9.15 2.07 3.09
CA ALA A 202 -8.19 2.65 4.03
C ALA A 202 -7.39 3.82 3.43
N TYR A 203 -7.06 3.78 2.13
CA TYR A 203 -6.44 4.92 1.45
C TYR A 203 -7.32 6.17 1.51
N GLU A 204 -8.60 6.03 1.18
CA GLU A 204 -9.54 7.15 1.19
C GLU A 204 -9.82 7.67 2.62
N MET A 205 -9.76 6.79 3.61
CA MET A 205 -9.82 7.17 5.03
C MET A 205 -8.60 8.05 5.40
N PHE A 206 -7.38 7.63 5.06
CA PHE A 206 -6.19 8.45 5.32
C PHE A 206 -6.18 9.74 4.50
N ARG A 207 -6.58 9.70 3.24
CA ARG A 207 -6.69 10.89 2.39
C ARG A 207 -7.65 11.92 3.00
N SER A 208 -8.71 11.48 3.63
CA SER A 208 -9.66 12.38 4.31
C SER A 208 -9.04 13.11 5.51
N GLN A 209 -7.87 12.70 6.00
CA GLN A 209 -7.20 13.39 7.12
C GLN A 209 -6.39 14.61 6.70
N SER A 210 -6.17 14.80 5.39
CA SER A 210 -5.48 15.97 4.86
C SER A 210 -6.41 17.20 4.86
N PRO A 211 -5.87 18.42 5.13
CA PRO A 211 -6.65 19.64 5.05
C PRO A 211 -7.28 19.83 3.67
N ALA A 212 -8.56 20.23 3.62
CA ALA A 212 -9.26 20.50 2.36
C ALA A 212 -8.63 21.67 1.57
N SER A 213 -7.89 22.54 2.23
CA SER A 213 -7.14 23.64 1.61
C SER A 213 -5.79 23.24 1.01
N LEU A 214 -5.33 22.02 1.29
CA LEU A 214 -4.04 21.54 0.77
C LEU A 214 -4.07 21.46 -0.75
N GLN A 215 -3.03 21.99 -1.38
CA GLN A 215 -2.80 21.90 -2.82
C GLN A 215 -1.39 21.35 -3.07
N HIS A 216 -1.30 20.37 -3.94
CA HIS A 216 -0.04 19.79 -4.37
C HIS A 216 -0.11 19.40 -5.84
N PRO A 217 0.93 19.65 -6.65
CA PRO A 217 0.87 19.40 -8.10
C PRO A 217 0.74 17.91 -8.46
N LEU A 218 1.28 17.02 -7.65
CA LEU A 218 1.31 15.57 -7.92
C LEU A 218 0.37 14.75 -7.01
N ALA A 219 0.17 15.17 -5.75
CA ALA A 219 -0.68 14.44 -4.82
C ALA A 219 -2.17 14.73 -5.02
N GLU A 220 -3.00 13.73 -4.76
CA GLU A 220 -4.45 13.91 -4.67
C GLU A 220 -4.81 14.66 -3.37
N CYS A 221 -5.17 15.92 -3.48
CA CYS A 221 -5.49 16.79 -2.36
C CYS A 221 -6.72 17.67 -2.67
N GLY A 222 -7.05 18.57 -1.74
CA GLY A 222 -8.25 19.40 -1.82
C GLY A 222 -9.48 18.77 -1.17
N PRO A 223 -10.66 19.39 -1.31
CA PRO A 223 -11.91 18.87 -0.76
C PRO A 223 -12.22 17.49 -1.31
N MET A 224 -12.57 16.53 -0.43
CA MET A 224 -12.86 15.18 -0.82
C MET A 224 -14.04 14.59 -0.07
N ILE A 225 -14.70 13.65 -0.74
CA ILE A 225 -15.75 12.82 -0.17
C ILE A 225 -15.65 11.41 -0.77
N PHE A 226 -15.78 10.40 0.04
CA PHE A 226 -15.78 9.00 -0.38
C PHE A 226 -16.87 8.20 0.31
N LEU A 227 -17.81 7.67 -0.49
CA LEU A 227 -18.82 6.73 -0.06
C LEU A 227 -18.22 5.32 0.03
N ALA A 228 -17.98 4.84 1.24
CA ALA A 228 -17.48 3.48 1.47
C ALA A 228 -18.62 2.46 1.46
N HIS A 229 -19.38 2.39 0.34
CA HIS A 229 -20.56 1.57 0.20
C HIS A 229 -20.83 1.25 -1.28
N GLU A 230 -21.06 -0.01 -1.64
CA GLU A 230 -21.23 -0.44 -3.04
C GLU A 230 -22.68 -0.73 -3.43
N MET A 231 -23.62 -0.51 -2.54
CA MET A 231 -25.06 -0.68 -2.78
C MET A 231 -25.44 -2.09 -3.30
N SER A 232 -24.72 -3.10 -2.85
CA SER A 232 -24.93 -4.51 -3.19
C SER A 232 -25.85 -5.21 -2.16
N GLN A 233 -26.23 -6.46 -2.43
CA GLN A 233 -26.93 -7.30 -1.45
C GLN A 233 -26.06 -7.67 -0.22
N PHE A 234 -24.74 -7.44 -0.28
CA PHE A 234 -23.80 -7.70 0.81
C PHE A 234 -23.38 -6.43 1.54
N SER A 235 -23.79 -5.27 1.03
CA SER A 235 -23.51 -3.99 1.67
C SER A 235 -24.28 -3.85 2.99
N ASP A 236 -23.68 -3.19 3.97
CA ASP A 236 -24.31 -2.94 5.28
C ASP A 236 -25.49 -1.99 5.15
N LYS A 237 -26.35 -1.95 6.17
CA LYS A 237 -27.43 -0.96 6.26
C LYS A 237 -26.90 0.45 6.54
N ASP A 238 -25.79 0.51 7.26
CA ASP A 238 -25.14 1.75 7.61
C ASP A 238 -24.17 2.16 6.50
N VAL A 239 -24.16 3.45 6.20
CA VAL A 239 -23.31 4.03 5.17
C VAL A 239 -22.21 4.83 5.84
N VAL A 240 -20.97 4.44 5.57
CA VAL A 240 -19.79 5.16 6.04
C VAL A 240 -19.28 6.09 4.95
N VAL A 241 -18.96 7.33 5.35
CA VAL A 241 -18.42 8.34 4.45
C VAL A 241 -17.14 8.92 5.04
N PHE A 242 -16.08 8.96 4.26
CA PHE A 242 -14.83 9.65 4.59
C PHE A 242 -14.82 11.00 3.89
N SER A 243 -14.51 12.08 4.61
CA SER A 243 -14.48 13.43 4.05
C SER A 243 -13.64 14.36 4.93
N ASN A 244 -13.02 15.35 4.30
CA ASN A 244 -12.33 16.47 4.96
C ASN A 244 -13.14 17.80 4.85
N CYS A 245 -14.43 17.72 4.59
CA CYS A 245 -15.35 18.85 4.60
C CYS A 245 -15.93 19.10 6.01
N ASP A 246 -16.58 20.24 6.22
CA ASP A 246 -17.20 20.58 7.53
C ASP A 246 -18.40 19.66 7.84
N SER A 247 -19.16 19.33 6.80
CA SER A 247 -20.34 18.48 6.92
C SER A 247 -20.64 17.71 5.63
N ILE A 248 -21.44 16.66 5.75
CA ILE A 248 -21.82 15.78 4.65
C ILE A 248 -23.34 15.75 4.57
N ARG A 249 -23.87 16.01 3.37
CA ARG A 249 -25.26 15.73 3.02
C ARG A 249 -25.33 14.45 2.22
N LEU A 250 -25.98 13.42 2.76
CA LEU A 250 -26.21 12.14 2.12
C LEU A 250 -27.67 12.05 1.69
N SER A 251 -27.92 11.68 0.45
CA SER A 251 -29.26 11.42 -0.07
C SER A 251 -29.32 10.10 -0.82
N ILE A 252 -30.49 9.46 -0.83
CA ILE A 252 -30.73 8.19 -1.52
C ILE A 252 -32.08 8.25 -2.26
N TYR A 253 -32.19 7.48 -3.32
CA TYR A 253 -33.38 7.35 -4.15
C TYR A 253 -33.87 8.70 -4.73
N ASP A 254 -32.97 9.40 -5.46
CA ASP A 254 -33.21 10.74 -6.00
C ASP A 254 -33.65 11.77 -4.94
N GLY A 255 -33.01 11.71 -3.77
CA GLY A 255 -33.29 12.64 -2.68
C GLY A 255 -34.57 12.34 -1.91
N THR A 256 -35.22 11.19 -2.11
CA THR A 256 -36.42 10.79 -1.34
C THR A 256 -36.14 10.73 0.16
N LYS A 257 -34.93 10.35 0.55
CA LYS A 257 -34.43 10.42 1.92
C LYS A 257 -33.12 11.18 1.93
N THR A 258 -32.94 12.07 2.89
CA THR A 258 -31.77 12.93 3.02
C THR A 258 -31.39 13.11 4.48
N TRP A 259 -30.08 13.06 4.76
CA TRP A 259 -29.50 13.29 6.08
C TRP A 259 -28.35 14.28 5.94
N THR A 260 -28.12 15.06 6.99
CA THR A 260 -26.93 15.90 7.09
C THR A 260 -26.26 15.65 8.43
N LYS A 261 -24.95 15.35 8.41
CA LYS A 261 -24.14 15.17 9.61
C LYS A 261 -22.86 16.00 9.51
N PRO A 262 -22.40 16.60 10.62
CA PRO A 262 -21.08 17.25 10.64
C PRO A 262 -19.98 16.19 10.58
N VAL A 263 -18.81 16.57 10.02
CA VAL A 263 -17.56 15.88 10.27
C VAL A 263 -17.03 16.35 11.62
N VAL A 264 -16.70 15.42 12.49
CA VAL A 264 -16.28 15.77 13.85
C VAL A 264 -14.80 16.12 13.86
N HIS A 265 -14.47 17.33 14.33
CA HIS A 265 -13.12 17.86 14.52
C HIS A 265 -12.87 18.08 16.01
N ALA A 266 -12.64 17.03 16.77
CA ALA A 266 -12.46 17.14 18.21
C ALA A 266 -10.95 17.26 18.57
N LYS A 267 -10.61 18.17 19.50
CA LYS A 267 -9.24 18.29 20.00
C LYS A 267 -8.82 16.97 20.67
N GLY A 268 -7.62 16.50 20.34
CA GLY A 268 -7.09 15.22 20.84
C GLY A 268 -7.65 14.00 20.11
N HIS A 269 -8.23 14.19 18.93
CA HIS A 269 -8.72 13.16 18.04
C HIS A 269 -8.20 13.37 16.61
N MET A 270 -8.37 12.37 15.75
CA MET A 270 -8.03 12.47 14.35
C MET A 270 -8.71 13.67 13.68
N PRO A 271 -8.10 14.31 12.68
CA PRO A 271 -8.63 15.54 12.07
C PRO A 271 -10.06 15.41 11.56
N ASN A 272 -10.40 14.30 10.89
CA ASN A 272 -11.68 14.11 10.25
C ASN A 272 -12.20 12.69 10.54
N ALA A 273 -13.01 12.55 11.56
CA ALA A 273 -13.57 11.26 11.93
C ALA A 273 -14.50 10.70 10.83
N PRO A 274 -14.49 9.38 10.57
CA PRO A 274 -15.45 8.74 9.68
C PRO A 274 -16.88 9.05 10.08
N VAL A 275 -17.74 9.46 9.13
CA VAL A 275 -19.14 9.78 9.39
C VAL A 275 -20.02 8.58 9.03
N ILE A 276 -20.76 8.08 10.01
CA ILE A 276 -21.65 6.93 9.85
C ILE A 276 -23.11 7.40 9.79
N PHE A 277 -23.80 7.06 8.71
CA PHE A 277 -25.22 7.27 8.54
C PHE A 277 -25.94 5.94 8.77
N GLU A 278 -26.68 5.84 9.84
CA GLU A 278 -27.31 4.60 10.30
C GLU A 278 -28.61 4.30 9.53
N ASN A 279 -28.81 3.00 9.20
CA ASN A 279 -30.05 2.49 8.57
C ASN A 279 -30.43 3.22 7.27
N VAL A 280 -29.48 3.57 6.43
CA VAL A 280 -29.72 4.24 5.15
C VAL A 280 -30.07 3.26 4.05
N TRP A 281 -29.32 2.13 3.96
CA TRP A 281 -29.45 1.17 2.87
C TRP A 281 -30.35 0.00 3.25
N ASP A 282 -31.36 -0.26 2.38
CA ASP A 282 -32.15 -1.49 2.42
C ASP A 282 -32.22 -2.10 1.03
N PHE A 283 -31.64 -3.30 0.90
CA PHE A 283 -31.60 -4.02 -0.37
C PHE A 283 -33.01 -4.33 -0.92
N TRP A 284 -33.96 -4.63 -0.07
CA TRP A 284 -35.33 -4.97 -0.50
C TRP A 284 -36.10 -3.73 -0.96
N GLU A 285 -35.89 -2.59 -0.32
CA GLU A 285 -36.42 -1.31 -0.78
C GLU A 285 -35.84 -0.96 -2.15
N ALA A 286 -34.52 -1.04 -2.32
CA ALA A 286 -33.85 -0.82 -3.60
C ALA A 286 -34.35 -1.76 -4.71
N ARG A 287 -34.56 -3.04 -4.36
CA ARG A 287 -35.18 -4.01 -5.27
C ARG A 287 -36.62 -3.64 -5.63
N GLY A 288 -37.38 -3.07 -4.70
CA GLY A 288 -38.71 -2.53 -4.96
C GLY A 288 -38.68 -1.49 -6.08
N TYR A 289 -37.79 -0.52 -6.02
CA TYR A 289 -37.65 0.47 -7.07
C TYR A 289 -37.16 -0.15 -8.38
N SER A 290 -36.11 -0.95 -8.36
CA SER A 290 -35.45 -1.45 -9.57
C SER A 290 -36.25 -2.55 -10.29
N TYR A 291 -36.80 -3.51 -9.55
CA TYR A 291 -37.46 -4.68 -10.11
C TYR A 291 -38.97 -4.50 -10.23
N THR A 292 -39.66 -4.09 -9.14
CA THR A 292 -41.10 -3.99 -9.11
C THR A 292 -41.62 -2.77 -9.86
N GLN A 293 -40.99 -1.60 -9.62
CA GLN A 293 -41.38 -0.34 -10.28
C GLN A 293 -40.69 -0.11 -11.62
N LYS A 294 -39.75 -0.99 -12.02
CA LYS A 294 -38.91 -0.87 -13.24
C LYS A 294 -38.12 0.44 -13.34
N ASN A 295 -37.85 1.09 -12.22
CA ASN A 295 -37.16 2.39 -12.11
C ASN A 295 -35.81 2.21 -11.41
N TRP A 296 -34.88 1.46 -12.03
CA TRP A 296 -33.57 1.20 -11.48
C TRP A 296 -32.73 2.48 -11.35
N GLN A 297 -32.96 3.50 -12.17
CA GLN A 297 -32.23 4.78 -12.14
C GLN A 297 -32.46 5.54 -10.85
N LYS A 298 -33.61 5.33 -10.20
CA LYS A 298 -33.92 5.89 -8.90
C LYS A 298 -33.04 5.32 -7.78
N VAL A 299 -32.48 4.13 -7.96
CA VAL A 299 -31.60 3.52 -6.97
C VAL A 299 -30.20 4.12 -7.09
N ASN A 300 -30.03 5.26 -6.47
CA ASN A 300 -28.75 5.98 -6.40
C ASN A 300 -28.54 6.53 -4.98
N MET A 301 -27.28 6.79 -4.67
CA MET A 301 -26.84 7.44 -3.45
C MET A 301 -25.90 8.58 -3.81
N VAL A 302 -26.14 9.75 -3.24
CA VAL A 302 -25.34 10.96 -3.49
C VAL A 302 -24.85 11.50 -2.16
N ALA A 303 -23.53 11.65 -2.05
CA ALA A 303 -22.90 12.32 -0.92
C ALA A 303 -22.29 13.64 -1.40
N GLU A 304 -22.59 14.72 -0.70
CA GLU A 304 -22.10 16.06 -0.97
C GLU A 304 -21.30 16.57 0.23
N GLY A 305 -20.06 16.96 -0.02
CA GLY A 305 -19.19 17.60 0.96
C GLY A 305 -19.42 19.10 0.97
N ILE A 306 -19.63 19.65 2.16
CA ILE A 306 -20.00 21.07 2.37
C ILE A 306 -18.92 21.74 3.20
N ILE A 307 -18.39 22.86 2.72
CA ILE A 307 -17.48 23.78 3.41
C ILE A 307 -18.08 25.18 3.37
N ASP A 308 -18.13 25.86 4.51
CA ASP A 308 -18.73 27.21 4.64
C ASP A 308 -20.15 27.29 4.04
N GLY A 309 -20.94 26.23 4.25
CA GLY A 309 -22.31 26.14 3.75
C GLY A 309 -22.47 25.91 2.24
N LYS A 310 -21.37 25.70 1.51
CA LYS A 310 -21.36 25.47 0.05
C LYS A 310 -20.94 24.04 -0.26
N VAL A 311 -21.61 23.41 -1.23
CA VAL A 311 -21.19 22.12 -1.76
C VAL A 311 -19.91 22.31 -2.57
N VAL A 312 -18.83 21.64 -2.16
CA VAL A 312 -17.50 21.74 -2.79
C VAL A 312 -17.07 20.46 -3.52
N CYS A 313 -17.63 19.32 -3.15
CA CYS A 313 -17.41 18.06 -3.83
C CYS A 313 -18.66 17.17 -3.74
N THR A 314 -18.80 16.25 -4.70
CA THR A 314 -19.97 15.35 -4.78
C THR A 314 -19.52 13.99 -5.32
N GLN A 315 -20.02 12.93 -4.71
CA GLN A 315 -19.91 11.58 -5.23
C GLN A 315 -21.29 10.95 -5.37
N LYS A 316 -21.59 10.42 -6.55
CA LYS A 316 -22.79 9.63 -6.82
C LYS A 316 -22.41 8.18 -7.04
N LYS A 317 -23.12 7.26 -6.40
CA LYS A 317 -23.03 5.82 -6.63
C LYS A 317 -24.38 5.24 -7.01
N MET A 318 -24.31 4.17 -7.81
CA MET A 318 -25.45 3.35 -8.18
C MET A 318 -25.05 1.88 -8.07
N PRO A 319 -25.94 0.96 -7.72
CA PRO A 319 -25.64 -0.47 -7.76
C PRO A 319 -25.32 -0.88 -9.20
N SER A 320 -24.23 -1.63 -9.37
CA SER A 320 -23.87 -2.15 -10.69
C SER A 320 -24.87 -3.21 -11.16
N ARG A 321 -25.18 -3.17 -12.43
CA ARG A 321 -26.03 -4.14 -13.11
C ARG A 321 -25.19 -5.28 -13.69
N ARG A 322 -25.70 -5.99 -14.70
CA ARG A 322 -24.96 -7.05 -15.39
C ARG A 322 -23.69 -6.49 -16.06
N SER A 323 -22.60 -7.24 -15.99
CA SER A 323 -21.37 -6.94 -16.74
C SER A 323 -21.65 -6.87 -18.24
N THR A 324 -21.31 -5.77 -18.90
CA THR A 324 -21.55 -5.59 -20.33
C THR A 324 -20.33 -5.09 -21.07
N LYS A 325 -19.40 -4.41 -20.38
CA LYS A 325 -18.23 -3.81 -21.01
C LYS A 325 -17.00 -3.96 -20.12
N LEU A 326 -15.85 -3.99 -20.74
CA LEU A 326 -14.60 -3.67 -20.10
C LEU A 326 -14.29 -2.20 -20.34
N ARG A 327 -13.58 -1.59 -19.38
CA ARG A 327 -12.98 -0.25 -19.47
C ARG A 327 -11.51 -0.35 -19.09
N LEU A 328 -10.63 0.22 -19.91
CA LEU A 328 -9.21 0.31 -19.61
C LEU A 328 -8.82 1.73 -19.18
N TYR A 329 -7.92 1.82 -18.26
CA TYR A 329 -7.16 3.04 -17.96
C TYR A 329 -5.73 2.70 -17.57
N ALA A 330 -4.81 3.64 -17.81
CA ALA A 330 -3.44 3.54 -17.35
C ALA A 330 -3.28 4.43 -16.11
N ASP A 331 -2.66 3.91 -15.07
CA ASP A 331 -2.33 4.68 -13.88
C ASP A 331 -0.98 5.37 -14.09
N THR A 332 -1.01 6.54 -14.70
CA THR A 332 0.19 7.31 -15.03
C THR A 332 0.74 8.11 -13.85
N GLN A 333 -0.02 8.26 -12.78
CA GLN A 333 0.34 9.15 -11.65
C GLN A 333 0.81 10.54 -12.12
N LYS A 334 0.29 11.01 -13.27
CA LYS A 334 0.68 12.25 -13.94
C LYS A 334 2.15 12.31 -14.40
N VAL A 335 2.81 11.16 -14.53
CA VAL A 335 4.16 11.04 -15.09
C VAL A 335 4.14 10.24 -16.40
N ASN A 336 5.14 10.48 -17.24
CA ASN A 336 5.30 9.75 -18.49
C ASN A 336 5.99 8.41 -18.24
N LEU A 337 5.64 7.41 -19.05
CA LEU A 337 6.39 6.16 -19.14
C LEU A 337 7.65 6.41 -19.95
N VAL A 338 8.82 6.17 -19.36
CA VAL A 338 10.13 6.39 -19.98
C VAL A 338 10.60 5.13 -20.69
N ALA A 339 11.07 5.27 -21.93
CA ALA A 339 11.56 4.15 -22.74
C ALA A 339 13.02 3.79 -22.39
N ASP A 340 13.27 3.32 -21.18
CA ASP A 340 14.57 2.91 -20.67
C ASP A 340 14.75 1.38 -20.57
N GLY A 341 13.68 0.62 -20.86
CA GLY A 341 13.65 -0.84 -20.77
C GLY A 341 13.43 -1.37 -19.34
N SER A 342 13.22 -0.49 -18.37
CA SER A 342 12.98 -0.84 -16.96
C SER A 342 11.73 -0.19 -16.38
N ASP A 343 11.39 1.00 -16.84
CA ASP A 343 10.21 1.72 -16.38
C ASP A 343 8.91 0.98 -16.77
N PHE A 344 7.92 1.04 -15.91
CA PHE A 344 6.67 0.30 -16.11
C PHE A 344 5.44 1.11 -15.69
N ILE A 345 4.31 0.71 -16.23
CA ILE A 345 3.00 1.29 -15.95
C ILE A 345 2.00 0.21 -15.57
N VAL A 346 1.06 0.55 -14.70
CA VAL A 346 -0.09 -0.29 -14.39
C VAL A 346 -1.24 0.08 -15.30
N VAL A 347 -1.70 -0.87 -16.10
CA VAL A 347 -2.95 -0.78 -16.86
C VAL A 347 -4.01 -1.59 -16.15
N VAL A 348 -5.18 -1.00 -15.92
CA VAL A 348 -6.26 -1.63 -15.19
C VAL A 348 -7.46 -1.82 -16.09
N ALA A 349 -7.96 -3.06 -16.15
CA ALA A 349 -9.24 -3.39 -16.75
C ALA A 349 -10.34 -3.42 -15.69
N GLU A 350 -11.36 -2.62 -15.85
CA GLU A 350 -12.55 -2.65 -15.00
C GLU A 350 -13.72 -3.32 -15.74
N VAL A 351 -14.43 -4.17 -15.01
CA VAL A 351 -15.68 -4.77 -15.48
C VAL A 351 -16.83 -3.85 -15.13
N THR A 352 -17.54 -3.34 -16.13
CA THR A 352 -18.61 -2.36 -15.94
C THR A 352 -19.95 -2.81 -16.51
N ASP A 353 -21.01 -2.18 -16.04
CA ASP A 353 -22.34 -2.26 -16.66
C ASP A 353 -22.50 -1.23 -17.80
N ASP A 354 -23.69 -1.19 -18.43
CA ASP A 354 -24.00 -0.26 -19.53
C ASP A 354 -23.88 1.21 -19.13
N SER A 355 -24.03 1.54 -17.85
CA SER A 355 -23.95 2.89 -17.30
C SER A 355 -22.52 3.25 -16.85
N GLY A 356 -21.57 2.33 -16.96
CA GLY A 356 -20.18 2.54 -16.54
C GLY A 356 -19.94 2.29 -15.05
N ASN A 357 -20.92 1.78 -14.30
CA ASN A 357 -20.70 1.42 -12.89
C ASN A 357 -19.84 0.15 -12.82
N VAL A 358 -18.78 0.20 -12.03
CA VAL A 358 -17.90 -0.95 -11.82
C VAL A 358 -18.64 -2.05 -11.07
N ARG A 359 -18.60 -3.26 -11.62
CA ARG A 359 -19.21 -4.42 -10.99
C ARG A 359 -18.26 -5.04 -9.97
N ARG A 360 -18.39 -4.63 -8.71
CA ARG A 360 -17.51 -5.08 -7.61
C ARG A 360 -17.59 -6.58 -7.31
N LEU A 361 -18.67 -7.23 -7.69
CA LEU A 361 -18.86 -8.68 -7.53
C LEU A 361 -18.49 -9.48 -8.79
N ALA A 362 -17.84 -8.87 -9.76
CA ALA A 362 -17.32 -9.53 -10.97
C ALA A 362 -16.29 -10.62 -10.62
N LYS A 363 -16.28 -11.71 -11.37
CA LYS A 363 -15.41 -12.88 -11.17
C LYS A 363 -14.76 -13.38 -12.47
N GLU A 364 -14.84 -12.59 -13.51
CA GLU A 364 -14.24 -12.87 -14.81
C GLU A 364 -12.70 -12.95 -14.69
N ASN A 365 -12.06 -13.71 -15.56
CA ASN A 365 -10.64 -13.60 -15.82
C ASN A 365 -10.43 -12.75 -17.07
N ILE A 366 -9.49 -11.82 -17.01
CA ILE A 366 -9.18 -10.92 -18.12
C ILE A 366 -7.90 -11.38 -18.80
N VAL A 367 -7.95 -11.50 -20.11
CA VAL A 367 -6.80 -11.73 -20.97
C VAL A 367 -6.38 -10.41 -21.60
N PHE A 368 -5.11 -10.10 -21.51
CA PHE A 368 -4.52 -8.90 -22.09
C PHE A 368 -3.61 -9.26 -23.26
N THR A 369 -3.60 -8.41 -24.27
CA THR A 369 -2.57 -8.40 -25.32
C THR A 369 -1.97 -7.03 -25.43
N VAL A 370 -0.67 -6.97 -25.72
CA VAL A 370 0.09 -5.74 -25.87
C VAL A 370 0.82 -5.77 -27.20
N GLU A 371 0.72 -4.69 -27.97
CA GLU A 371 1.39 -4.48 -29.25
C GLU A 371 2.20 -3.17 -29.18
N GLY A 372 3.31 -3.12 -29.90
CA GLY A 372 4.18 -1.94 -29.97
C GLY A 372 5.34 -1.98 -28.95
N GLU A 373 5.69 -0.82 -28.39
CA GLU A 373 6.90 -0.64 -27.59
C GLU A 373 6.70 -0.90 -26.08
N GLY A 374 5.97 -1.99 -25.77
CA GLY A 374 5.68 -2.45 -24.41
C GLY A 374 5.66 -3.97 -24.29
N GLU A 375 6.00 -4.46 -23.12
CA GLU A 375 6.02 -5.89 -22.78
C GLU A 375 5.23 -6.18 -21.51
N ILE A 376 4.41 -7.25 -21.52
CA ILE A 376 3.71 -7.70 -20.31
C ILE A 376 4.72 -8.28 -19.31
N ILE A 377 4.63 -7.83 -18.05
CA ILE A 377 5.40 -8.40 -16.96
C ILE A 377 4.58 -9.54 -16.32
N GLY A 378 5.14 -10.75 -16.36
CA GLY A 378 4.53 -11.95 -15.80
C GLY A 378 3.68 -12.73 -16.81
N ASP A 379 3.33 -13.95 -16.43
CA ASP A 379 2.61 -14.91 -17.27
C ASP A 379 1.51 -15.65 -16.50
N ALA A 380 0.93 -16.68 -17.14
CA ALA A 380 -0.13 -17.49 -16.55
C ALA A 380 0.29 -18.28 -15.30
N ARG A 381 1.60 -18.59 -15.14
CA ARG A 381 2.11 -19.36 -13.99
C ARG A 381 1.96 -18.61 -12.66
N ILE A 382 2.02 -17.29 -12.73
CA ILE A 382 1.83 -16.43 -11.56
C ILE A 382 0.47 -15.70 -11.57
N GLY A 383 -0.43 -16.10 -12.48
CA GLY A 383 -1.75 -15.47 -12.63
C GLY A 383 -1.69 -14.01 -13.07
N ALA A 384 -0.62 -13.59 -13.76
CA ALA A 384 -0.50 -12.23 -14.27
C ALA A 384 -1.33 -12.02 -15.53
N ASN A 385 -1.37 -13.03 -16.41
CA ASN A 385 -2.19 -13.01 -17.63
C ASN A 385 -2.51 -14.45 -18.08
N PRO A 386 -3.76 -14.92 -18.05
CA PRO A 386 -4.99 -14.20 -17.64
C PRO A 386 -4.98 -13.76 -16.17
N ARG A 387 -5.57 -12.60 -15.87
CA ARG A 387 -5.69 -12.02 -14.53
C ARG A 387 -7.11 -12.15 -13.99
N ALA A 388 -7.25 -12.70 -12.80
CA ALA A 388 -8.53 -12.73 -12.10
C ALA A 388 -8.98 -11.33 -11.69
N VAL A 389 -10.28 -11.05 -11.85
CA VAL A 389 -10.87 -9.80 -11.38
C VAL A 389 -11.02 -9.81 -9.86
N GLU A 390 -10.50 -8.79 -9.22
CA GLU A 390 -10.63 -8.55 -7.79
C GLU A 390 -11.33 -7.22 -7.54
N PHE A 391 -12.46 -7.24 -6.86
CA PHE A 391 -13.30 -6.07 -6.57
C PHE A 391 -13.59 -5.22 -7.82
N GLY A 392 -13.89 -5.90 -8.92
CA GLY A 392 -14.32 -5.31 -10.19
C GLY A 392 -13.19 -4.87 -11.13
N SER A 393 -11.94 -5.11 -10.81
CA SER A 393 -10.79 -4.72 -11.63
C SER A 393 -9.71 -5.80 -11.73
N ALA A 394 -8.95 -5.79 -12.81
CA ALA A 394 -7.80 -6.63 -13.05
C ALA A 394 -6.62 -5.77 -13.51
N PRO A 395 -5.54 -5.67 -12.73
CA PRO A 395 -4.35 -4.91 -13.11
C PRO A 395 -3.40 -5.74 -13.98
N LEU A 396 -2.67 -5.06 -14.85
CA LEU A 396 -1.59 -5.58 -15.66
C LEU A 396 -0.36 -4.66 -15.53
N LEU A 397 0.82 -5.22 -15.38
CA LEU A 397 2.08 -4.47 -15.47
C LEU A 397 2.62 -4.53 -16.89
N ILE A 398 2.94 -3.37 -17.45
CA ILE A 398 3.55 -3.24 -18.78
C ILE A 398 4.86 -2.49 -18.63
N ARG A 399 5.96 -3.14 -19.01
CA ARG A 399 7.30 -2.54 -19.04
C ARG A 399 7.53 -1.89 -20.41
N SER A 400 8.17 -0.72 -20.44
CA SER A 400 8.62 -0.09 -21.67
C SER A 400 9.74 -0.89 -22.33
N THR A 401 9.86 -0.80 -23.65
CA THR A 401 11.10 -1.16 -24.36
C THR A 401 12.10 0.00 -24.28
N ARG A 402 13.29 -0.17 -24.86
CA ARG A 402 14.27 0.93 -24.98
C ARG A 402 13.95 1.90 -26.10
N LYS A 403 12.96 1.63 -26.91
CA LYS A 403 12.53 2.46 -28.01
C LYS A 403 11.22 3.15 -27.62
N ALA A 404 11.24 4.46 -27.62
CA ALA A 404 10.05 5.27 -27.39
C ALA A 404 9.04 5.07 -28.52
N GLY A 405 7.76 4.94 -28.18
CA GLY A 405 6.73 4.78 -29.17
C GLY A 405 5.39 4.34 -28.60
N LYS A 406 4.51 3.98 -29.49
CA LYS A 406 3.14 3.60 -29.18
C LYS A 406 3.05 2.21 -28.55
N ILE A 407 2.17 2.10 -27.57
CA ILE A 407 1.81 0.88 -26.87
C ILE A 407 0.30 0.74 -26.94
N LYS A 408 -0.17 -0.32 -27.59
CA LYS A 408 -1.59 -0.64 -27.69
C LYS A 408 -1.91 -1.81 -26.80
N VAL A 409 -2.89 -1.64 -25.92
CA VAL A 409 -3.36 -2.67 -24.99
C VAL A 409 -4.80 -3.03 -25.32
N LYS A 410 -5.07 -4.32 -25.42
CA LYS A 410 -6.42 -4.85 -25.55
C LYS A 410 -6.71 -5.81 -24.40
N ALA A 411 -7.92 -5.75 -23.86
CA ALA A 411 -8.41 -6.64 -22.84
C ALA A 411 -9.73 -7.28 -23.25
N HIS A 412 -9.88 -8.57 -22.97
CA HIS A 412 -11.13 -9.30 -23.15
C HIS A 412 -11.30 -10.35 -22.04
N VAL A 413 -12.51 -10.82 -21.84
CA VAL A 413 -12.74 -11.91 -20.87
C VAL A 413 -12.24 -13.23 -21.42
N GLN A 414 -11.70 -14.09 -20.56
CA GLN A 414 -11.11 -15.37 -20.96
C GLN A 414 -12.14 -16.32 -21.60
N PHE A 415 -13.35 -16.34 -21.08
CA PHE A 415 -14.42 -17.19 -21.57
C PHE A 415 -15.50 -16.34 -22.23
N GLU A 416 -15.49 -16.31 -23.53
CA GLU A 416 -16.44 -15.55 -24.35
C GLU A 416 -17.77 -16.29 -24.49
N GLY A 417 -18.83 -15.50 -24.57
CA GLY A 417 -20.20 -15.99 -24.82
C GLY A 417 -21.09 -14.84 -25.26
N THR A 418 -22.28 -15.12 -25.67
CA THR A 418 -23.25 -14.13 -26.25
C THR A 418 -23.58 -12.97 -25.27
N GLN A 419 -23.28 -13.13 -23.97
CA GLN A 419 -23.52 -12.13 -22.96
C GLN A 419 -22.25 -11.72 -22.23
N ALA A 420 -21.07 -12.08 -22.74
CA ALA A 420 -19.81 -11.66 -22.21
C ALA A 420 -19.64 -10.13 -22.34
N PRO A 421 -18.92 -9.48 -21.40
CA PRO A 421 -18.56 -8.09 -21.55
C PRO A 421 -17.78 -7.84 -22.85
N THR A 422 -18.06 -6.75 -23.53
CA THR A 422 -17.30 -6.37 -24.73
C THR A 422 -15.88 -6.01 -24.36
N ALA A 423 -14.93 -6.41 -25.21
CA ALA A 423 -13.52 -6.08 -25.08
C ALA A 423 -13.28 -4.56 -25.09
N ALA A 424 -12.18 -4.14 -24.47
CA ALA A 424 -11.72 -2.76 -24.49
C ALA A 424 -10.31 -2.67 -25.07
N GLU A 425 -10.00 -1.53 -25.69
CA GLU A 425 -8.68 -1.20 -26.20
C GLU A 425 -8.28 0.19 -25.72
N MET A 426 -6.98 0.40 -25.49
CA MET A 426 -6.40 1.70 -25.24
C MET A 426 -5.04 1.81 -25.91
N GLU A 427 -4.61 3.04 -26.18
CA GLU A 427 -3.30 3.36 -26.72
C GLU A 427 -2.67 4.49 -25.91
N PHE A 428 -1.39 4.39 -25.63
CA PHE A 428 -0.57 5.43 -25.01
C PHE A 428 0.86 5.36 -25.58
N GLU A 429 1.71 6.31 -25.21
CA GLU A 429 3.07 6.39 -25.73
C GLU A 429 4.08 6.45 -24.59
N SER A 430 5.23 5.81 -24.78
CA SER A 430 6.41 6.03 -23.97
C SER A 430 7.26 7.15 -24.55
N VAL A 431 7.93 7.91 -23.67
CA VAL A 431 8.83 9.01 -24.05
C VAL A 431 10.29 8.53 -24.07
N PRO A 432 11.17 9.14 -24.89
CA PRO A 432 12.59 8.80 -24.90
C PRO A 432 13.22 8.97 -23.52
N ALA A 433 14.17 8.09 -23.16
CA ALA A 433 15.00 8.29 -21.99
C ALA A 433 15.95 9.47 -22.21
N GLU A 434 15.98 10.40 -21.28
CA GLU A 434 16.86 11.58 -21.34
C GLU A 434 18.27 11.27 -20.77
N LEU A 435 18.36 10.26 -19.90
CA LEU A 435 19.63 9.89 -19.28
C LEU A 435 20.45 8.98 -20.21
N PRO A 436 21.76 9.21 -20.33
CA PRO A 436 22.63 8.31 -21.07
C PRO A 436 22.63 6.94 -20.36
N PHE A 437 22.51 5.88 -21.13
CA PHE A 437 22.69 4.54 -20.60
C PHE A 437 24.13 4.37 -20.09
N CYS A 438 24.31 3.59 -19.04
CA CYS A 438 25.62 3.34 -18.44
C CYS A 438 26.60 2.56 -19.36
N TYR A 439 26.16 2.18 -20.56
CA TYR A 439 26.96 1.45 -21.55
C TYR A 439 26.74 2.07 -22.94
N ASP A 440 27.80 2.06 -23.73
CA ASP A 440 27.79 2.50 -25.12
C ASP A 440 27.09 1.43 -25.98
N GLU A 441 26.16 1.83 -26.84
CA GLU A 441 25.42 0.92 -27.74
C GLU A 441 26.33 0.02 -28.59
N LYS A 442 27.52 0.49 -28.94
CA LYS A 442 28.50 -0.32 -29.67
C LYS A 442 29.01 -1.55 -28.90
N TYR A 443 28.83 -1.57 -27.57
CA TYR A 443 29.13 -2.71 -26.71
C TYR A 443 27.89 -3.53 -26.36
N CYS A 444 26.71 -3.10 -26.77
CA CYS A 444 25.53 -3.93 -26.67
C CYS A 444 25.76 -5.16 -27.56
N ILE A 445 25.64 -6.34 -26.96
CA ILE A 445 25.65 -7.61 -27.69
C ILE A 445 24.60 -7.52 -28.80
N SER A 446 25.02 -7.69 -30.06
CA SER A 446 24.10 -7.68 -31.17
C SER A 446 23.03 -8.76 -30.97
N GLN A 447 21.83 -8.52 -31.48
CA GLN A 447 20.73 -9.50 -31.41
C GLN A 447 21.09 -10.87 -32.04
N ASP A 448 22.18 -10.90 -32.80
CA ASP A 448 22.77 -12.12 -33.41
C ASP A 448 23.63 -12.93 -32.47
N THR A 449 23.94 -12.45 -31.27
CA THR A 449 24.59 -13.28 -30.26
C THR A 449 23.56 -14.32 -29.79
N PRO A 450 23.85 -15.63 -29.98
CA PRO A 450 22.91 -16.66 -29.53
C PRO A 450 22.65 -16.40 -28.06
N SER A 451 21.38 -16.28 -27.70
CA SER A 451 20.99 -16.16 -26.31
C SER A 451 21.76 -17.20 -25.52
N LEU A 452 22.47 -16.78 -24.47
CA LEU A 452 22.96 -17.70 -23.47
C LEU A 452 21.72 -18.42 -22.92
N THR A 453 21.33 -19.46 -23.66
CA THR A 453 20.46 -20.48 -23.11
C THR A 453 21.32 -21.10 -22.02
N VAL A 454 21.21 -20.59 -20.81
CA VAL A 454 21.57 -21.33 -19.63
C VAL A 454 20.67 -22.55 -19.71
N LYS A 455 21.15 -23.61 -20.35
CA LYS A 455 20.64 -24.95 -20.10
C LYS A 455 20.91 -25.15 -18.63
N ALA A 456 19.91 -24.81 -17.80
CA ALA A 456 19.80 -25.42 -16.52
C ALA A 456 19.76 -26.92 -16.85
N THR A 457 20.88 -27.60 -16.64
CA THR A 457 20.89 -29.03 -16.54
C THR A 457 20.08 -29.34 -15.30
N LEU A 458 18.77 -29.40 -15.50
CA LEU A 458 17.90 -30.11 -14.55
C LEU A 458 18.50 -31.51 -14.53
N SER A 459 18.99 -31.93 -13.37
CA SER A 459 19.39 -33.33 -13.18
C SER A 459 18.22 -34.18 -13.63
N GLU A 460 18.46 -35.25 -14.35
CA GLU A 460 17.45 -36.16 -14.91
C GLU A 460 16.53 -36.82 -13.84
N ASN A 461 16.66 -36.42 -12.57
CA ASN A 461 15.89 -36.90 -11.41
C ASN A 461 14.80 -35.96 -10.91
N ALA A 462 14.48 -34.87 -11.62
CA ALA A 462 13.36 -33.99 -11.24
C ALA A 462 12.04 -34.57 -11.75
N THR A 463 11.56 -35.60 -11.13
CA THR A 463 10.16 -35.99 -11.21
C THR A 463 9.38 -35.11 -10.22
N ASP A 464 8.36 -34.39 -10.71
CA ASP A 464 7.30 -33.70 -9.96
C ASP A 464 7.62 -32.38 -9.26
N GLY A 465 8.62 -31.61 -9.69
CA GLY A 465 8.79 -30.21 -9.19
C GLY A 465 9.06 -30.09 -7.69
N LYS A 466 9.32 -31.18 -6.98
CA LYS A 466 9.76 -31.20 -5.59
C LYS A 466 11.29 -31.22 -5.56
N VAL A 467 11.89 -30.17 -5.03
CA VAL A 467 13.30 -30.19 -4.65
C VAL A 467 13.47 -31.27 -3.59
N GLN A 468 14.06 -32.40 -3.94
CA GLN A 468 14.47 -33.40 -2.94
C GLN A 468 15.77 -32.94 -2.33
N LEU A 469 15.68 -32.39 -1.12
CA LEU A 469 16.86 -32.13 -0.31
C LEU A 469 17.53 -33.46 0.06
N THR A 470 18.84 -33.51 0.01
CA THR A 470 19.59 -34.63 0.59
C THR A 470 19.30 -34.74 2.10
N GLU A 471 19.52 -35.90 2.69
CA GLU A 471 19.29 -36.11 4.12
C GLU A 471 20.15 -35.15 4.96
N GLU A 472 21.38 -34.84 4.51
CA GLU A 472 22.25 -33.85 5.15
C GLU A 472 21.74 -32.42 5.05
N GLU A 473 21.15 -32.05 3.92
CA GLU A 473 20.51 -30.73 3.73
C GLU A 473 19.23 -30.60 4.56
N ARG A 474 18.44 -31.68 4.63
CA ARG A 474 17.27 -31.74 5.53
C ARG A 474 17.68 -31.57 6.98
N GLN A 475 18.71 -32.28 7.41
CA GLN A 475 19.14 -32.18 8.79
C GLN A 475 19.66 -30.79 9.13
N ARG A 476 20.42 -30.15 8.23
CA ARG A 476 20.86 -28.74 8.41
C ARG A 476 19.69 -27.77 8.56
N VAL A 477 18.64 -27.94 7.75
CA VAL A 477 17.44 -27.10 7.84
C VAL A 477 16.71 -27.33 9.17
N LEU A 478 16.60 -28.59 9.61
CA LEU A 478 15.98 -28.94 10.89
C LEU A 478 16.79 -28.39 12.08
N ASP A 479 18.09 -28.54 12.06
CA ASP A 479 19.00 -28.02 13.08
C ASP A 479 18.93 -26.50 13.17
N GLU A 480 18.81 -25.81 12.03
CA GLU A 480 18.66 -24.36 11.98
C GLU A 480 17.29 -23.90 12.52
N VAL A 481 16.22 -24.60 12.16
CA VAL A 481 14.86 -24.32 12.69
C VAL A 481 14.81 -24.56 14.20
N GLU A 482 15.42 -25.63 14.68
CA GLU A 482 15.46 -25.96 16.11
C GLU A 482 16.32 -24.94 16.90
N ARG A 483 17.41 -24.47 16.30
CA ARG A 483 18.23 -23.39 16.84
C ARG A 483 17.43 -22.09 16.96
N GLN A 484 16.72 -21.69 15.89
CA GLN A 484 15.88 -20.49 15.89
C GLN A 484 14.74 -20.60 16.91
N GLN A 485 14.06 -21.76 17.00
CA GLN A 485 13.02 -21.98 18.00
C GLN A 485 13.56 -21.85 19.44
N THR A 486 14.75 -22.35 19.68
CA THR A 486 15.40 -22.27 21.00
C THR A 486 15.86 -20.84 21.32
N GLU A 487 16.35 -20.09 20.33
CA GLU A 487 16.73 -18.68 20.49
C GLU A 487 15.53 -17.76 20.74
N PHE A 488 14.36 -18.09 20.17
CA PHE A 488 13.13 -17.30 20.35
C PHE A 488 12.24 -17.76 21.52
N GLY A 489 12.67 -18.78 22.30
CA GLY A 489 11.93 -19.23 23.48
C GLY A 489 10.58 -19.86 23.19
N ILE A 490 10.39 -20.42 21.99
CA ILE A 490 9.20 -21.16 21.61
C ILE A 490 9.37 -22.57 22.16
N GLU A 491 8.79 -22.84 23.34
CA GLU A 491 8.65 -24.21 23.84
C GLU A 491 7.69 -25.01 22.97
N LYS A 492 8.04 -26.28 22.74
CA LYS A 492 7.25 -27.24 21.95
C LYS A 492 5.86 -27.47 22.53
#